data_f4906ec445c1a461531809abdaa0b1cc
#
_entry.id   f4906ec445c1a461531809abdaa0b1cc
#
_cell.length_a   1.000
_cell.length_b   1.000
_cell.length_c   1.000
_cell.angle_alpha   90.00
_cell.angle_beta   90.00
_cell.angle_gamma   90.00
#
_symmetry.space_group_name_H-M   'P 1'
#
loop_
_entity.id
_entity.type
_entity.pdbx_description
1 polymer ?
#
loop_
_entity_poly.entity_id
_entity_poly.type
_entity_poly.pdbx_seq_one_letter_code
_entity_poly.pdbx_strand_id
1 'polypeptide(L)'
;MNYIIFDLEWNQCGSECEIMTEPVCLPGEIIEIGAVKLDDAFKKIDELRLYIKPQYYTKLHRRIVTLTGIRNQVLEEQGLSFPQAYEKFMAFCGEEYSFMTWSRSDLPILIDNMLLHGIDVSNLPDTYDLQRIFCNEIMRFSRKMSLDDALSVLNEKGDVAHDALNDSRNTVLVCNHLDLAEYGGEYVSRAFAENPILTAYASPRAALDAPELRQYTCPWCGETVTAGSFLRFDREEFAASGQCS
;
A
#
# COMPACT_ATOMS: atom_id res chain seq x y z
N MET A 1 -9.74 -6.22 18.76
CA MET A 1 -9.07 -6.16 17.44
C MET A 1 -8.40 -4.80 17.31
N ASN A 2 -7.19 -4.74 16.77
CA ASN A 2 -6.50 -3.44 16.53
C ASN A 2 -6.67 -3.02 15.07
N TYR A 3 -6.59 -1.72 14.82
CA TYR A 3 -6.49 -1.17 13.48
C TYR A 3 -5.15 -0.48 13.32
N ILE A 4 -4.43 -0.81 12.26
CA ILE A 4 -3.09 -0.29 12.00
C ILE A 4 -3.15 0.63 10.77
N ILE A 5 -3.14 1.92 11.00
CA ILE A 5 -2.95 2.90 9.94
C ILE A 5 -1.47 2.98 9.67
N PHE A 6 -1.03 2.68 8.45
CA PHE A 6 0.36 2.78 8.08
C PHE A 6 0.55 3.46 6.73
N ASP A 7 1.71 4.05 6.58
CA ASP A 7 2.23 4.67 5.38
C ASP A 7 3.68 4.26 5.17
N LEU A 8 4.13 4.28 3.92
CA LEU A 8 5.47 3.86 3.53
C LEU A 8 6.15 4.94 2.72
N GLU A 9 7.44 5.15 3.00
CA GLU A 9 8.32 5.82 2.06
C GLU A 9 9.25 4.81 1.40
N TRP A 10 9.46 4.93 0.10
CA TRP A 10 10.30 4.00 -0.64
C TRP A 10 11.22 4.68 -1.63
N ASN A 11 12.40 4.09 -1.79
CA ASN A 11 13.33 4.48 -2.82
C ASN A 11 13.01 3.76 -4.13
N GLN A 12 13.25 4.42 -5.22
CA GLN A 12 13.04 3.90 -6.58
C GLN A 12 14.37 3.76 -7.32
N CYS A 13 14.38 2.91 -8.32
CA CYS A 13 15.47 2.86 -9.27
C CYS A 13 15.70 4.24 -9.90
N GLY A 14 16.94 4.70 -9.94
CA GLY A 14 17.30 5.90 -10.68
C GLY A 14 17.32 5.66 -12.19
N SER A 15 17.37 6.75 -12.96
CA SER A 15 17.42 6.67 -14.43
C SER A 15 18.62 5.89 -15.01
N GLU A 16 19.62 5.64 -14.19
CA GLU A 16 20.86 4.93 -14.57
C GLU A 16 20.90 3.48 -14.10
N CYS A 17 19.88 3.00 -13.42
CA CYS A 17 19.77 1.61 -12.97
C CYS A 17 18.58 0.92 -13.62
N GLU A 18 18.66 -0.39 -13.74
CA GLU A 18 17.54 -1.22 -14.18
C GLU A 18 16.65 -1.54 -12.97
N ILE A 19 15.33 -1.55 -13.21
CA ILE A 19 14.38 -2.01 -12.22
C ILE A 19 14.67 -3.49 -11.98
N MET A 20 14.79 -3.88 -10.71
CA MET A 20 14.96 -5.27 -10.35
C MET A 20 13.70 -6.05 -10.72
N THR A 21 13.86 -7.09 -11.53
CA THR A 21 12.77 -7.94 -12.03
C THR A 21 12.83 -9.37 -11.52
N GLU A 22 13.92 -9.75 -10.85
CA GLU A 22 14.09 -11.08 -10.27
C GLU A 22 14.66 -10.98 -8.84
N PRO A 23 14.17 -11.77 -7.90
CA PRO A 23 13.07 -12.75 -8.01
C PRO A 23 11.69 -12.11 -8.07
N VAL A 24 11.57 -10.80 -7.92
CA VAL A 24 10.32 -10.02 -7.88
C VAL A 24 10.55 -8.71 -8.63
N CYS A 25 9.55 -8.24 -9.37
CA CYS A 25 9.58 -6.87 -9.89
C CYS A 25 9.48 -5.91 -8.72
N LEU A 26 10.56 -5.18 -8.43
CA LEU A 26 10.65 -4.26 -7.30
C LEU A 26 10.49 -2.81 -7.76
N PRO A 27 9.27 -2.26 -7.79
CA PRO A 27 9.03 -0.86 -8.18
C PRO A 27 9.55 0.13 -7.15
N GLY A 28 9.67 -0.30 -5.89
CA GLY A 28 10.17 0.51 -4.80
C GLY A 28 10.71 -0.31 -3.64
N GLU A 29 11.86 0.08 -3.10
CA GLU A 29 12.44 -0.52 -1.89
C GLU A 29 12.13 0.36 -0.69
N ILE A 30 11.46 -0.19 0.31
CA ILE A 30 10.99 0.57 1.49
C ILE A 30 12.18 1.10 2.28
N ILE A 31 12.11 2.38 2.64
CA ILE A 31 13.11 3.09 3.46
C ILE A 31 12.55 3.62 4.78
N GLU A 32 11.23 3.74 4.91
CA GLU A 32 10.55 4.08 6.15
C GLU A 32 9.20 3.38 6.23
N ILE A 33 8.85 2.91 7.42
CA ILE A 33 7.50 2.51 7.81
C ILE A 33 7.06 3.44 8.93
N GLY A 34 5.97 4.17 8.72
CA GLY A 34 5.26 4.90 9.74
C GLY A 34 3.93 4.23 10.04
N ALA A 35 3.59 4.07 11.31
CA ALA A 35 2.34 3.43 11.68
C ALA A 35 1.74 4.02 12.95
N VAL A 36 0.41 4.05 12.99
CA VAL A 36 -0.39 4.40 14.17
C VAL A 36 -1.34 3.24 14.47
N LYS A 37 -1.34 2.79 15.71
CA LYS A 37 -2.25 1.76 16.19
C LYS A 37 -3.47 2.40 16.84
N LEU A 38 -4.64 1.91 16.44
CA LEU A 38 -5.92 2.27 17.02
C LEU A 38 -6.54 1.05 17.70
N ASP A 39 -7.31 1.29 18.76
CA ASP A 39 -8.15 0.27 19.40
C ASP A 39 -9.44 -0.01 18.61
N ASP A 40 -10.32 -0.86 19.17
CA ASP A 40 -11.63 -1.21 18.59
C ASP A 40 -12.64 -0.04 18.57
N ALA A 41 -12.36 1.04 19.31
CA ALA A 41 -13.11 2.28 19.25
C ALA A 41 -12.44 3.34 18.35
N PHE A 42 -11.48 2.93 17.51
CA PHE A 42 -10.68 3.78 16.61
C PHE A 42 -9.90 4.88 17.32
N LYS A 43 -9.54 4.69 18.60
CA LYS A 43 -8.71 5.64 19.36
C LYS A 43 -7.25 5.22 19.26
N LYS A 44 -6.39 6.21 19.02
CA LYS A 44 -4.94 6.01 19.02
C LYS A 44 -4.46 5.49 20.37
N ILE A 45 -3.71 4.37 20.34
CA ILE A 45 -3.10 3.75 21.51
C ILE A 45 -1.59 3.67 21.43
N ASP A 46 -1.01 3.65 20.20
CA ASP A 46 0.44 3.59 20.02
C ASP A 46 0.85 4.12 18.63
N GLU A 47 2.16 4.33 18.43
CA GLU A 47 2.73 4.71 17.13
C GLU A 47 4.14 4.15 16.95
N LEU A 48 4.54 3.94 15.70
CA LEU A 48 5.80 3.34 15.33
C LEU A 48 6.44 4.07 14.15
N ARG A 49 7.74 4.28 14.21
CA ARG A 49 8.59 4.69 13.08
C ARG A 49 9.75 3.73 12.96
N LEU A 50 9.98 3.23 11.77
CA LEU A 50 11.13 2.38 11.45
C LEU A 50 11.80 2.88 10.19
N TYR A 51 13.10 3.16 10.26
CA TYR A 51 13.93 3.36 9.08
C TYR A 51 14.49 2.02 8.61
N ILE A 52 14.53 1.85 7.28
CA ILE A 52 15.00 0.62 6.63
C ILE A 52 16.15 0.98 5.70
N LYS A 53 17.26 0.27 5.85
CA LYS A 53 18.42 0.41 4.99
C LYS A 53 18.18 -0.37 3.70
N PRO A 54 18.09 0.30 2.53
CA PRO A 54 17.87 -0.38 1.28
C PRO A 54 19.06 -1.26 0.92
N GLN A 55 18.76 -2.45 0.42
CA GLN A 55 19.77 -3.45 0.03
C GLN A 55 20.07 -3.41 -1.46
N TYR A 56 19.07 -3.10 -2.28
CA TYR A 56 19.14 -3.14 -3.74
C TYR A 56 19.30 -1.75 -4.34
N TYR A 57 18.44 -0.82 -4.00
CA TYR A 57 18.53 0.58 -4.44
C TYR A 57 19.23 1.43 -3.40
N THR A 58 20.51 1.12 -3.12
CA THR A 58 21.29 1.70 -2.01
C THR A 58 21.55 3.20 -2.15
N LYS A 59 21.53 3.74 -3.37
CA LYS A 59 21.63 5.17 -3.62
C LYS A 59 20.23 5.77 -3.69
N LEU A 60 19.89 6.61 -2.74
CA LEU A 60 18.60 7.30 -2.74
C LEU A 60 18.44 8.18 -3.97
N HIS A 61 17.31 8.03 -4.66
CA HIS A 61 16.96 8.88 -5.78
C HIS A 61 16.76 10.33 -5.29
N ARG A 62 17.31 11.31 -6.03
CA ARG A 62 17.27 12.74 -5.63
C ARG A 62 15.85 13.23 -5.33
N ARG A 63 14.87 12.78 -6.11
CA ARG A 63 13.46 13.15 -5.88
C ARG A 63 12.95 12.65 -4.53
N ILE A 64 13.30 11.42 -4.15
CA ILE A 64 12.91 10.84 -2.86
C ILE A 64 13.52 11.63 -1.72
N VAL A 65 14.82 11.93 -1.78
CA VAL A 65 15.49 12.78 -0.77
C VAL A 65 14.84 14.16 -0.64
N THR A 66 14.41 14.75 -1.77
CA THR A 66 13.77 16.08 -1.76
C THR A 66 12.36 15.99 -1.18
N LEU A 67 11.64 14.91 -1.45
CA LEU A 67 10.26 14.70 -1.04
C LEU A 67 10.16 14.37 0.45
N THR A 68 10.91 13.35 0.89
CA THR A 68 10.83 12.77 2.25
C THR A 68 11.78 13.45 3.24
N GLY A 69 12.83 14.12 2.75
CA GLY A 69 13.92 14.62 3.59
C GLY A 69 14.86 13.53 4.11
N ILE A 70 14.57 12.25 3.88
CA ILE A 70 15.39 11.12 4.31
C ILE A 70 16.71 11.13 3.54
N ARG A 71 17.82 10.99 4.26
CA ARG A 71 19.17 10.96 3.71
C ARG A 71 19.84 9.62 3.98
N ASN A 72 20.77 9.24 3.12
CA ASN A 72 21.54 8.00 3.28
C ASN A 72 22.16 7.89 4.68
N GLN A 73 22.64 9.00 5.25
CA GLN A 73 23.22 8.99 6.59
C GLN A 73 22.23 8.48 7.66
N VAL A 74 20.98 8.91 7.60
CA VAL A 74 19.94 8.45 8.56
C VAL A 74 19.72 6.95 8.41
N LEU A 75 19.66 6.46 7.18
CA LEU A 75 19.46 5.03 6.90
C LEU A 75 20.68 4.19 7.30
N GLU A 76 21.90 4.72 7.19
CA GLU A 76 23.12 4.06 7.66
C GLU A 76 23.20 3.97 9.20
N GLU A 77 22.79 5.03 9.91
CA GLU A 77 22.90 5.13 11.35
C GLU A 77 21.73 4.44 12.09
N GLN A 78 20.52 4.50 11.53
CA GLN A 78 19.28 4.08 12.21
C GLN A 78 18.50 2.99 11.47
N GLY A 79 18.84 2.74 10.19
CA GLY A 79 18.12 1.80 9.36
C GLY A 79 18.37 0.35 9.77
N LEU A 80 17.28 -0.39 9.90
CA LEU A 80 17.27 -1.84 10.07
C LEU A 80 17.31 -2.54 8.70
N SER A 81 17.64 -3.81 8.67
CA SER A 81 17.30 -4.61 7.48
C SER A 81 15.77 -4.76 7.37
N PHE A 82 15.25 -4.94 6.15
CA PHE A 82 13.81 -5.09 5.97
C PHE A 82 13.20 -6.23 6.82
N PRO A 83 13.80 -7.45 6.90
CA PRO A 83 13.25 -8.50 7.77
C PRO A 83 13.18 -8.09 9.25
N GLN A 84 14.19 -7.39 9.76
CA GLN A 84 14.19 -6.90 11.14
C GLN A 84 13.13 -5.82 11.38
N ALA A 85 12.94 -4.91 10.42
CA ALA A 85 11.91 -3.88 10.49
C ALA A 85 10.52 -4.51 10.41
N TYR A 86 10.33 -5.46 9.51
CA TYR A 86 9.07 -6.20 9.38
C TYR A 86 8.70 -6.96 10.65
N GLU A 87 9.66 -7.66 11.27
CA GLU A 87 9.43 -8.34 12.56
C GLU A 87 8.94 -7.35 13.64
N LYS A 88 9.59 -6.19 13.75
CA LYS A 88 9.18 -5.14 14.69
C LYS A 88 7.80 -4.56 14.35
N PHE A 89 7.51 -4.36 13.07
CA PHE A 89 6.21 -3.90 12.60
C PHE A 89 5.12 -4.90 12.93
N MET A 90 5.35 -6.20 12.71
CA MET A 90 4.39 -7.25 13.07
C MET A 90 4.19 -7.36 14.58
N ALA A 91 5.26 -7.27 15.39
CA ALA A 91 5.15 -7.22 16.83
C ALA A 91 4.34 -6.00 17.31
N PHE A 92 4.50 -4.86 16.66
CA PHE A 92 3.67 -3.68 16.90
C PHE A 92 2.20 -3.93 16.53
N CYS A 93 1.89 -4.57 15.41
CA CYS A 93 0.52 -4.89 15.00
C CYS A 93 -0.21 -5.75 16.04
N GLY A 94 0.46 -6.78 16.58
CA GLY A 94 -0.13 -7.75 17.51
C GLY A 94 -0.78 -8.94 16.78
N GLU A 95 -1.61 -9.70 17.46
CA GLU A 95 -2.20 -10.96 16.93
C GLU A 95 -3.46 -10.72 16.08
N GLU A 96 -4.33 -9.82 16.52
CA GLU A 96 -5.61 -9.53 15.85
C GLU A 96 -5.64 -8.07 15.39
N TYR A 97 -5.47 -7.86 14.10
CA TYR A 97 -5.44 -6.52 13.51
C TYR A 97 -5.96 -6.49 12.07
N SER A 98 -6.32 -5.30 11.61
CA SER A 98 -6.57 -4.98 10.20
C SER A 98 -5.70 -3.82 9.79
N PHE A 99 -5.34 -3.77 8.51
CA PHE A 99 -4.60 -2.65 7.96
C PHE A 99 -5.53 -1.55 7.44
N MET A 100 -5.06 -0.32 7.54
CA MET A 100 -5.68 0.86 6.96
C MET A 100 -4.62 1.70 6.27
N THR A 101 -4.85 2.13 5.05
CA THR A 101 -3.96 3.02 4.30
C THR A 101 -4.73 4.17 3.70
N TRP A 102 -4.06 5.31 3.44
CA TRP A 102 -4.71 6.40 2.71
C TRP A 102 -4.97 6.07 1.25
N SER A 103 -4.26 5.12 0.68
CA SER A 103 -4.43 4.69 -0.70
C SER A 103 -4.13 3.20 -0.87
N ARG A 104 -4.24 2.71 -2.09
CA ARG A 104 -3.86 1.34 -2.43
C ARG A 104 -2.37 1.18 -2.75
N SER A 105 -1.56 2.23 -2.63
CA SER A 105 -0.15 2.21 -3.06
C SER A 105 0.74 1.42 -2.11
N ASP A 106 0.50 1.53 -0.83
CA ASP A 106 1.41 1.05 0.22
C ASP A 106 1.43 -0.47 0.33
N LEU A 107 0.27 -1.09 0.27
CA LEU A 107 0.18 -2.54 0.45
C LEU A 107 0.90 -3.34 -0.66
N PRO A 108 0.78 -3.03 -1.95
CA PRO A 108 1.59 -3.66 -2.99
C PRO A 108 3.09 -3.50 -2.78
N ILE A 109 3.55 -2.31 -2.39
CA ILE A 109 4.96 -2.07 -2.08
C ILE A 109 5.42 -2.91 -0.89
N LEU A 110 4.61 -3.02 0.17
CA LEU A 110 4.91 -3.88 1.31
C LEU A 110 5.07 -5.34 0.86
N ILE A 111 4.14 -5.83 0.05
CA ILE A 111 4.15 -7.21 -0.47
C ILE A 111 5.36 -7.49 -1.34
N ASP A 112 5.69 -6.60 -2.27
CA ASP A 112 6.87 -6.77 -3.13
C ASP A 112 8.14 -6.87 -2.29
N ASN A 113 8.27 -6.06 -1.23
CA ASN A 113 9.40 -6.13 -0.31
C ASN A 113 9.36 -7.40 0.55
N MET A 114 8.20 -7.88 0.98
CA MET A 114 8.06 -9.16 1.69
C MET A 114 8.51 -10.33 0.80
N LEU A 115 8.01 -10.40 -0.43
CA LEU A 115 8.36 -11.46 -1.40
C LEU A 115 9.84 -11.47 -1.72
N LEU A 116 10.44 -10.28 -1.89
CA LEU A 116 11.86 -10.11 -2.14
C LEU A 116 12.72 -10.74 -1.04
N HIS A 117 12.25 -10.71 0.19
CA HIS A 117 12.94 -11.27 1.35
C HIS A 117 12.41 -12.66 1.76
N GLY A 118 11.60 -13.30 0.92
CA GLY A 118 11.07 -14.64 1.17
C GLY A 118 10.09 -14.73 2.34
N ILE A 119 9.43 -13.60 2.67
CA ILE A 119 8.42 -13.54 3.72
C ILE A 119 7.07 -13.94 3.13
N ASP A 120 6.34 -14.81 3.83
CA ASP A 120 5.04 -15.30 3.41
C ASP A 120 3.98 -14.16 3.42
N VAL A 121 3.29 -13.99 2.31
CA VAL A 121 2.24 -12.98 2.11
C VAL A 121 0.83 -13.55 2.23
N SER A 122 0.67 -14.85 2.43
CA SER A 122 -0.63 -15.54 2.42
C SER A 122 -1.55 -15.17 3.59
N ASN A 123 -0.96 -14.66 4.68
CA ASN A 123 -1.67 -14.35 5.93
C ASN A 123 -1.79 -12.85 6.22
N LEU A 124 -1.75 -12.02 5.18
CA LEU A 124 -1.98 -10.59 5.37
C LEU A 124 -3.43 -10.33 5.78
N PRO A 125 -3.67 -9.37 6.68
CA PRO A 125 -5.00 -9.07 7.18
C PRO A 125 -5.84 -8.34 6.13
N ASP A 126 -7.13 -8.23 6.43
CA ASP A 126 -8.02 -7.35 5.71
C ASP A 126 -7.47 -5.91 5.72
N THR A 127 -7.63 -5.21 4.61
CA THR A 127 -7.11 -3.84 4.44
C THR A 127 -8.22 -2.90 4.01
N TYR A 128 -8.26 -1.73 4.64
CA TYR A 128 -9.22 -0.67 4.33
C TYR A 128 -8.54 0.46 3.55
N ASP A 129 -9.12 0.82 2.40
CA ASP A 129 -8.73 1.99 1.60
C ASP A 129 -9.50 3.22 2.12
N LEU A 130 -8.89 3.96 3.04
CA LEU A 130 -9.52 5.13 3.67
C LEU A 130 -9.75 6.27 2.69
N GLN A 131 -8.91 6.42 1.66
CA GLN A 131 -9.11 7.39 0.58
C GLN A 131 -10.42 7.12 -0.16
N ARG A 132 -10.68 5.84 -0.47
CA ARG A 132 -11.91 5.43 -1.15
C ARG A 132 -13.14 5.66 -0.27
N ILE A 133 -13.06 5.31 1.02
CA ILE A 133 -14.15 5.57 1.97
C ILE A 133 -14.44 7.07 2.02
N PHE A 134 -13.42 7.89 2.25
CA PHE A 134 -13.55 9.34 2.30
C PHE A 134 -14.17 9.92 1.03
N CYS A 135 -13.64 9.55 -0.14
CA CYS A 135 -14.13 10.07 -1.41
C CYS A 135 -15.59 9.67 -1.68
N ASN A 136 -15.98 8.45 -1.36
CA ASN A 136 -17.33 7.97 -1.63
C ASN A 136 -18.34 8.47 -0.59
N GLU A 137 -17.99 8.37 0.70
CA GLU A 137 -18.96 8.62 1.80
C GLU A 137 -19.04 10.10 2.20
N ILE A 138 -17.91 10.79 2.20
CA ILE A 138 -17.87 12.22 2.57
C ILE A 138 -18.03 13.11 1.35
N MET A 139 -17.21 12.90 0.33
CA MET A 139 -17.16 13.77 -0.84
C MET A 139 -18.22 13.44 -1.89
N ARG A 140 -18.79 12.24 -1.84
CA ARG A 140 -19.81 11.75 -2.78
C ARG A 140 -19.36 11.76 -4.24
N PHE A 141 -18.06 11.51 -4.49
CA PHE A 141 -17.50 11.33 -5.83
C PHE A 141 -16.45 10.22 -5.87
N SER A 142 -16.18 9.67 -7.04
CA SER A 142 -15.25 8.53 -7.24
C SER A 142 -13.80 8.96 -7.57
N ARG A 143 -13.50 10.26 -7.59
CA ARG A 143 -12.16 10.76 -7.90
C ARG A 143 -11.24 10.62 -6.69
N LYS A 144 -10.01 10.16 -6.90
CA LYS A 144 -8.97 10.12 -5.86
C LYS A 144 -8.64 11.55 -5.37
N MET A 145 -8.39 11.69 -4.09
CA MET A 145 -8.01 12.94 -3.44
C MET A 145 -6.72 12.73 -2.65
N SER A 146 -5.80 13.69 -2.67
CA SER A 146 -4.61 13.63 -1.83
C SER A 146 -4.98 13.73 -0.35
N LEU A 147 -4.08 13.28 0.54
CA LEU A 147 -4.28 13.39 1.99
C LEU A 147 -4.35 14.86 2.42
N ASP A 148 -3.48 15.72 1.86
CA ASP A 148 -3.47 17.16 2.14
C ASP A 148 -4.77 17.85 1.72
N ASP A 149 -5.34 17.48 0.55
CA ASP A 149 -6.62 18.01 0.11
C ASP A 149 -7.75 17.56 1.04
N ALA A 150 -7.72 16.30 1.50
CA ALA A 150 -8.71 15.77 2.44
C ALA A 150 -8.66 16.51 3.79
N LEU A 151 -7.46 16.70 4.34
CA LEU A 151 -7.28 17.51 5.56
C LEU A 151 -7.79 18.93 5.37
N SER A 152 -7.50 19.55 4.23
CA SER A 152 -7.95 20.90 3.90
C SER A 152 -9.48 21.00 3.85
N VAL A 153 -10.15 20.01 3.26
CA VAL A 153 -11.63 19.94 3.21
C VAL A 153 -12.22 19.81 4.62
N LEU A 154 -11.57 19.05 5.50
CA LEU A 154 -12.00 18.84 6.88
C LEU A 154 -11.62 19.99 7.82
N ASN A 155 -10.87 20.99 7.36
CA ASN A 155 -10.23 22.03 8.16
C ASN A 155 -9.32 21.49 9.26
N GLU A 156 -8.70 20.33 9.02
CA GLU A 156 -7.72 19.75 9.90
C GLU A 156 -6.33 20.31 9.60
N LYS A 157 -5.54 20.49 10.65
CA LYS A 157 -4.13 20.87 10.53
C LYS A 157 -3.24 19.63 10.72
N GLY A 158 -2.78 19.09 9.61
CA GLY A 158 -1.87 17.94 9.62
C GLY A 158 -0.42 18.29 9.95
N ASP A 159 0.36 17.26 10.18
CA ASP A 159 1.83 17.28 10.23
C ASP A 159 2.41 17.44 8.81
N VAL A 160 3.72 17.67 8.73
CA VAL A 160 4.43 17.80 7.44
C VAL A 160 4.31 16.51 6.64
N ALA A 161 3.81 16.61 5.41
CA ALA A 161 3.63 15.49 4.49
C ALA A 161 4.96 14.86 4.03
N HIS A 162 4.87 13.65 3.47
CA HIS A 162 5.99 12.86 2.97
C HIS A 162 7.00 12.43 4.06
N ASP A 163 6.47 12.10 5.20
CA ASP A 163 7.12 11.43 6.32
C ASP A 163 6.12 10.36 6.76
N ALA A 164 6.47 9.10 6.65
CA ALA A 164 5.52 7.99 6.77
C ALA A 164 4.75 8.01 8.12
N LEU A 165 5.40 8.39 9.24
CA LEU A 165 4.69 8.49 10.51
C LEU A 165 3.76 9.70 10.55
N ASN A 166 4.16 10.84 9.99
CA ASN A 166 3.29 12.02 9.90
C ASN A 166 2.09 11.75 9.01
N ASP A 167 2.29 11.08 7.85
CA ASP A 167 1.19 10.74 6.94
C ASP A 167 0.23 9.71 7.56
N SER A 168 0.74 8.77 8.35
CA SER A 168 -0.11 7.91 9.19
C SER A 168 -0.91 8.70 10.23
N ARG A 169 -0.30 9.69 10.91
CA ARG A 169 -1.00 10.59 11.86
C ARG A 169 -2.04 11.46 11.16
N ASN A 170 -1.70 12.01 9.99
CA ASN A 170 -2.59 12.78 9.14
C ASN A 170 -3.79 11.94 8.70
N THR A 171 -3.55 10.67 8.37
CA THR A 171 -4.61 9.71 8.03
C THR A 171 -5.54 9.43 9.23
N VAL A 172 -5.01 9.39 10.47
CA VAL A 172 -5.84 9.30 11.68
C VAL A 172 -6.77 10.50 11.81
N LEU A 173 -6.29 11.72 11.51
CA LEU A 173 -7.15 12.92 11.54
C LEU A 173 -8.33 12.76 10.60
N VAL A 174 -8.10 12.30 9.38
CA VAL A 174 -9.21 12.03 8.43
C VAL A 174 -10.10 10.89 8.93
N CYS A 175 -9.52 9.82 9.46
CA CYS A 175 -10.23 8.65 9.98
C CYS A 175 -11.25 9.03 11.07
N ASN A 176 -10.96 10.03 11.91
CA ASN A 176 -11.85 10.52 12.94
C ASN A 176 -13.17 11.13 12.41
N HIS A 177 -13.23 11.45 11.13
CA HIS A 177 -14.43 11.96 10.45
C HIS A 177 -15.21 10.89 9.68
N LEU A 178 -14.72 9.64 9.67
CA LEU A 178 -15.36 8.53 8.98
C LEU A 178 -16.15 7.66 9.96
N ASP A 179 -17.35 7.27 9.57
CA ASP A 179 -18.09 6.24 10.29
C ASP A 179 -17.64 4.85 9.81
N LEU A 180 -16.50 4.40 10.33
CA LEU A 180 -15.94 3.10 9.95
C LEU A 180 -16.77 1.91 10.45
N ALA A 181 -17.59 2.11 11.48
CA ALA A 181 -18.52 1.09 11.95
C ALA A 181 -19.65 0.85 10.95
N GLU A 182 -20.08 1.92 10.27
CA GLU A 182 -21.12 1.83 9.23
C GLU A 182 -20.54 1.38 7.89
N TYR A 183 -19.45 2.00 7.45
CA TYR A 183 -18.96 1.83 6.06
C TYR A 183 -17.79 0.86 5.92
N GLY A 184 -17.05 0.56 7.00
CA GLY A 184 -15.82 -0.22 6.92
C GLY A 184 -16.02 -1.57 6.21
N GLY A 185 -17.09 -2.29 6.52
CA GLY A 185 -17.37 -3.61 5.94
C GLY A 185 -17.54 -3.63 4.42
N GLU A 186 -17.98 -2.54 3.80
CA GLU A 186 -18.19 -2.44 2.36
C GLU A 186 -16.89 -2.19 1.58
N TYR A 187 -15.86 -1.68 2.26
CA TYR A 187 -14.61 -1.24 1.65
C TYR A 187 -13.41 -2.12 2.02
N VAL A 188 -13.66 -3.25 2.67
CA VAL A 188 -12.61 -4.22 2.96
C VAL A 188 -12.06 -4.78 1.66
N SER A 189 -10.78 -4.60 1.44
CA SER A 189 -10.04 -5.30 0.41
C SER A 189 -9.44 -6.55 1.05
N ARG A 190 -9.94 -7.71 0.70
CA ARG A 190 -9.27 -9.00 0.96
C ARG A 190 -8.12 -9.12 -0.02
N ALA A 191 -7.11 -8.30 0.21
CA ALA A 191 -6.24 -7.82 -0.83
C ALA A 191 -5.45 -8.90 -1.55
N PHE A 192 -5.24 -10.07 -0.99
CA PHE A 192 -4.24 -10.96 -1.57
C PHE A 192 -4.51 -12.45 -1.49
N ALA A 193 -5.59 -12.90 -0.86
CA ALA A 193 -6.02 -14.29 -1.03
C ALA A 193 -6.36 -14.60 -2.51
N GLU A 194 -6.58 -13.57 -3.32
CA GLU A 194 -7.12 -13.71 -4.67
C GLU A 194 -6.22 -13.17 -5.80
N ASN A 195 -5.01 -12.67 -5.52
CA ASN A 195 -4.13 -12.21 -6.59
C ASN A 195 -2.70 -12.75 -6.49
N PRO A 196 -2.51 -14.04 -6.69
CA PRO A 196 -1.20 -14.68 -6.63
C PRO A 196 -0.46 -14.65 -7.96
N ILE A 197 -0.88 -13.88 -8.96
CA ILE A 197 -0.24 -13.95 -10.26
C ILE A 197 0.77 -12.82 -10.42
N LEU A 198 1.87 -12.93 -9.70
CA LEU A 198 3.15 -12.38 -10.14
C LEU A 198 3.79 -13.36 -11.13
N THR A 199 3.12 -13.65 -12.22
CA THR A 199 3.76 -14.29 -13.36
C THR A 199 4.53 -13.20 -14.09
N ALA A 200 5.85 -13.30 -14.04
CA ALA A 200 6.72 -12.43 -14.81
C ALA A 200 6.47 -12.64 -16.30
N TYR A 201 5.89 -11.66 -16.95
CA TYR A 201 5.76 -11.66 -18.41
C TYR A 201 6.89 -10.84 -19.01
N ALA A 202 7.44 -11.33 -20.13
CA ALA A 202 8.54 -10.68 -20.84
C ALA A 202 8.20 -9.24 -21.34
N SER A 203 6.93 -8.89 -21.39
CA SER A 203 6.46 -7.56 -21.75
C SER A 203 4.98 -7.39 -21.36
N PRO A 204 4.46 -6.14 -21.24
CA PRO A 204 3.04 -5.90 -21.05
C PRO A 204 2.17 -6.55 -22.15
N ARG A 205 2.67 -6.63 -23.37
CA ARG A 205 1.97 -7.28 -24.48
C ARG A 205 1.85 -8.78 -24.26
N ALA A 206 2.92 -9.43 -23.80
CA ALA A 206 2.89 -10.86 -23.48
C ALA A 206 1.90 -11.17 -22.36
N ALA A 207 1.79 -10.28 -21.35
CA ALA A 207 0.79 -10.40 -20.30
C ALA A 207 -0.64 -10.29 -20.85
N LEU A 208 -0.90 -9.30 -21.71
CA LEU A 208 -2.24 -9.09 -22.31
C LEU A 208 -2.68 -10.24 -23.22
N ASP A 209 -1.73 -10.94 -23.83
CA ASP A 209 -1.99 -12.06 -24.72
C ASP A 209 -2.05 -13.42 -23.97
N ALA A 210 -1.74 -13.44 -22.67
CA ALA A 210 -1.71 -14.64 -21.85
C ALA A 210 -3.14 -15.15 -21.54
N PRO A 211 -3.47 -16.40 -21.91
CA PRO A 211 -4.82 -16.94 -21.69
C PRO A 211 -5.24 -16.99 -20.22
N GLU A 212 -4.29 -17.26 -19.33
CA GLU A 212 -4.50 -17.35 -17.89
C GLU A 212 -4.93 -16.04 -17.24
N LEU A 213 -4.55 -14.89 -17.81
CA LEU A 213 -5.02 -13.59 -17.34
C LEU A 213 -6.41 -13.21 -17.85
N ARG A 214 -6.99 -14.03 -18.74
CA ARG A 214 -8.33 -13.78 -19.27
C ARG A 214 -9.42 -14.49 -18.49
N GLN A 215 -9.06 -15.37 -17.57
CA GLN A 215 -10.02 -16.09 -16.74
C GLN A 215 -9.73 -15.82 -15.27
N TYR A 216 -10.72 -15.42 -14.53
CA TYR A 216 -10.63 -15.22 -13.10
C TYR A 216 -11.92 -15.64 -12.41
N THR A 217 -11.81 -15.96 -11.14
CA THR A 217 -12.96 -16.34 -10.33
C THR A 217 -13.64 -15.07 -9.80
N CYS A 218 -14.95 -14.96 -10.02
CA CYS A 218 -15.73 -13.86 -9.47
C CYS A 218 -15.69 -13.92 -7.93
N PRO A 219 -15.25 -12.87 -7.25
CA PRO A 219 -15.14 -12.88 -5.79
C PRO A 219 -16.51 -12.90 -5.09
N TRP A 220 -17.59 -12.60 -5.81
CA TRP A 220 -18.94 -12.52 -5.27
C TRP A 220 -19.69 -13.86 -5.37
N CYS A 221 -19.60 -14.55 -6.50
CA CYS A 221 -20.37 -15.76 -6.77
C CYS A 221 -19.52 -17.02 -6.99
N GLY A 222 -18.18 -16.87 -7.09
CA GLY A 222 -17.27 -18.01 -7.32
C GLY A 222 -17.27 -18.54 -8.77
N GLU A 223 -18.03 -17.94 -9.70
CA GLU A 223 -18.03 -18.36 -11.10
C GLU A 223 -16.77 -17.90 -11.83
N THR A 224 -16.34 -18.69 -12.82
CA THR A 224 -15.25 -18.30 -13.72
C THR A 224 -15.75 -17.25 -14.69
N VAL A 225 -15.12 -16.08 -14.67
CA VAL A 225 -15.43 -14.95 -15.53
C VAL A 225 -14.31 -14.80 -16.56
N THR A 226 -14.68 -14.58 -17.80
CA THR A 226 -13.72 -14.24 -18.85
C THR A 226 -13.60 -12.73 -18.95
N ALA A 227 -12.38 -12.21 -18.80
CA ALA A 227 -12.08 -10.80 -18.98
C ALA A 227 -12.34 -10.39 -20.44
N GLY A 228 -12.97 -9.25 -20.62
CA GLY A 228 -13.13 -8.60 -21.93
C GLY A 228 -11.81 -8.07 -22.47
N SER A 229 -11.88 -7.12 -23.37
CA SER A 229 -10.68 -6.45 -23.88
C SER A 229 -10.04 -5.62 -22.78
N PHE A 230 -8.73 -5.78 -22.62
CA PHE A 230 -7.95 -4.91 -21.72
C PHE A 230 -7.89 -3.50 -22.31
N LEU A 231 -8.29 -2.54 -21.50
CA LEU A 231 -8.17 -1.12 -21.80
C LEU A 231 -7.01 -0.55 -21.02
N ARG A 232 -6.19 0.26 -21.65
CA ARG A 232 -5.13 0.98 -20.96
C ARG A 232 -5.76 2.04 -20.07
N PHE A 233 -5.53 1.93 -18.76
CA PHE A 233 -6.07 2.85 -17.77
C PHE A 233 -5.07 3.98 -17.46
N ASP A 234 -3.78 3.62 -17.35
CA ASP A 234 -2.66 4.56 -17.21
C ASP A 234 -1.43 4.00 -17.94
N ARG A 235 -0.26 4.66 -17.80
CA ARG A 235 0.97 4.29 -18.54
C ARG A 235 1.37 2.84 -18.37
N GLU A 236 1.08 2.25 -17.23
CA GLU A 236 1.44 0.87 -16.86
C GLU A 236 0.25 0.04 -16.34
N GLU A 237 -0.93 0.63 -16.22
CA GLU A 237 -2.12 -0.06 -15.75
C GLU A 237 -3.06 -0.41 -16.90
N PHE A 238 -3.48 -1.66 -16.92
CA PHE A 238 -4.49 -2.17 -17.84
C PHE A 238 -5.64 -2.73 -17.02
N ALA A 239 -6.86 -2.38 -17.38
CA ALA A 239 -8.06 -2.87 -16.76
C ALA A 239 -8.90 -3.63 -17.78
N ALA A 240 -9.48 -4.73 -17.35
CA ALA A 240 -10.53 -5.43 -18.11
C ALA A 240 -11.72 -5.64 -17.18
N SER A 241 -12.91 -5.58 -17.76
CA SER A 241 -14.14 -5.94 -17.07
C SER A 241 -14.63 -7.29 -17.55
N GLY A 242 -15.21 -8.06 -16.64
CA GLY A 242 -15.95 -9.27 -16.96
C GLY A 242 -17.26 -9.26 -16.20
N GLN A 243 -18.23 -9.99 -16.69
CA GLN A 243 -19.55 -10.10 -16.08
C GLN A 243 -19.83 -11.56 -15.80
N CYS A 244 -20.17 -11.89 -14.57
CA CYS A 244 -20.75 -13.19 -14.22
C CYS A 244 -22.24 -13.19 -14.55
N SER A 245 -22.76 -14.35 -14.89
CA SER A 245 -24.18 -14.58 -15.26
C SER A 245 -25.12 -14.42 -14.07
#